data_1091e4f089efcd84ab8437b5008c376e
#
_entry.id   1091e4f089efcd84ab8437b5008c376e
#
_cell.length_a   1.000
_cell.length_b   1.000
_cell.length_c   1.000
_cell.angle_alpha   90.00
_cell.angle_beta   90.00
_cell.angle_gamma   90.00
#
_symmetry.space_group_name_H-M   'P 1'
#
loop_
_entity.id
_entity.type
_entity.pdbx_description
1 polymer ?
#
loop_
_entity_poly.entity_id
_entity_poly.type
_entity_poly.pdbx_seq_one_letter_code
_entity_poly.pdbx_strand_id
1 'polypeptide(L)'
;MALDPQSSRPLYTQLADALRSAIQRGELQPGQRLPSERELEETYSVSRATVKLALSALKAEALIVSGHGRGTFVRIKPAVRLESHRYGEDRPRFGPFKAGADGAGMRGEVRLTAVERQSADADLAYRLGIEEGAAVIMRSRHMLADGRLLQLFDAFYPADLVEGTELETPQLAAGGIYGALTRLGFTPERAHEEVSARAPTVDEARLLNLAPGVPVLVISRTTYDASGRALEASDLIASADANVLIYDLPLR
;
A
#
# COMPACT_ATOMS: atom_id res chain seq x y z
N MET A 1 14.89 5.77 -31.68
CA MET A 1 13.66 5.66 -32.48
C MET A 1 13.24 7.08 -32.86
N ALA A 2 13.15 7.40 -34.17
CA ALA A 2 12.69 8.72 -34.58
C ALA A 2 11.17 8.83 -34.41
N LEU A 3 10.68 10.02 -34.01
CA LEU A 3 9.26 10.31 -33.97
C LEU A 3 8.75 10.65 -35.37
N ASP A 4 7.50 10.31 -35.65
CA ASP A 4 6.87 10.59 -36.97
C ASP A 4 5.95 11.82 -36.89
N PRO A 5 6.35 12.98 -37.46
CA PRO A 5 5.52 14.17 -37.44
C PRO A 5 4.24 14.06 -38.31
N GLN A 6 4.19 13.07 -39.22
CA GLN A 6 3.05 12.85 -40.13
C GLN A 6 2.04 11.83 -39.53
N SER A 7 2.36 11.21 -38.39
CA SER A 7 1.44 10.32 -37.74
C SER A 7 0.22 11.06 -37.19
N SER A 8 -0.93 10.38 -37.19
CA SER A 8 -2.15 10.88 -36.52
C SER A 8 -2.00 11.01 -35.00
N ARG A 9 -0.95 10.41 -34.40
CA ARG A 9 -0.66 10.47 -32.99
C ARG A 9 0.18 11.70 -32.64
N PRO A 10 -0.22 12.51 -31.65
CA PRO A 10 0.55 13.66 -31.20
C PRO A 10 2.00 13.32 -30.85
N LEU A 11 2.96 14.19 -31.17
CA LEU A 11 4.38 13.96 -30.92
C LEU A 11 4.68 13.74 -29.42
N TYR A 12 3.97 14.42 -28.51
CA TYR A 12 4.15 14.21 -27.09
C TYR A 12 3.77 12.79 -26.66
N THR A 13 2.74 12.20 -27.26
CA THR A 13 2.33 10.82 -26.98
C THR A 13 3.38 9.83 -27.48
N GLN A 14 3.92 10.06 -28.70
CA GLN A 14 4.97 9.22 -29.26
C GLN A 14 6.25 9.28 -28.41
N LEU A 15 6.63 10.47 -27.92
CA LEU A 15 7.78 10.64 -27.02
C LEU A 15 7.54 9.93 -25.67
N ALA A 16 6.35 10.07 -25.10
CA ALA A 16 5.99 9.36 -23.87
C ALA A 16 6.06 7.84 -24.05
N ASP A 17 5.57 7.32 -25.18
CA ASP A 17 5.65 5.88 -25.50
C ASP A 17 7.10 5.41 -25.68
N ALA A 18 7.95 6.18 -26.33
CA ALA A 18 9.36 5.85 -26.49
C ALA A 18 10.09 5.75 -25.14
N LEU A 19 9.88 6.74 -24.26
CA LEU A 19 10.47 6.75 -22.92
C LEU A 19 9.87 5.63 -22.04
N ARG A 20 8.56 5.40 -22.10
CA ARG A 20 7.88 4.28 -21.40
C ARG A 20 8.48 2.94 -21.79
N SER A 21 8.63 2.72 -23.10
CA SER A 21 9.23 1.50 -23.62
C SER A 21 10.68 1.34 -23.16
N ALA A 22 11.47 2.41 -23.12
CA ALA A 22 12.85 2.38 -22.62
C ALA A 22 12.90 1.99 -21.12
N ILE A 23 11.97 2.51 -20.30
CA ILE A 23 11.82 2.12 -18.89
C ILE A 23 11.43 0.63 -18.76
N GLN A 24 10.44 0.18 -19.55
CA GLN A 24 9.96 -1.20 -19.50
C GLN A 24 11.02 -2.22 -19.95
N ARG A 25 11.84 -1.86 -20.95
CA ARG A 25 12.97 -2.72 -21.41
C ARG A 25 14.20 -2.62 -20.51
N GLY A 26 14.16 -1.76 -19.47
CA GLY A 26 15.30 -1.58 -18.57
C GLY A 26 16.47 -0.77 -19.17
N GLU A 27 16.27 -0.08 -20.28
CA GLU A 27 17.26 0.86 -20.85
C GLU A 27 17.41 2.10 -19.96
N LEU A 28 16.32 2.48 -19.29
CA LEU A 28 16.29 3.47 -18.23
C LEU A 28 15.95 2.74 -16.91
N GLN A 29 16.95 2.61 -16.04
CA GLN A 29 16.84 1.85 -14.81
C GLN A 29 16.05 2.60 -13.72
N PRO A 30 15.35 1.91 -12.79
CA PRO A 30 14.76 2.53 -11.61
C PRO A 30 15.79 3.39 -10.86
N GLY A 31 15.42 4.63 -10.52
CA GLY A 31 16.30 5.62 -9.88
C GLY A 31 17.25 6.33 -10.82
N GLN A 32 17.36 5.91 -12.07
CA GLN A 32 18.19 6.58 -13.06
C GLN A 32 17.59 7.95 -13.43
N ARG A 33 18.46 8.94 -13.60
CA ARG A 33 18.07 10.27 -14.10
C ARG A 33 17.72 10.18 -15.58
N LEU A 34 16.57 10.73 -15.96
CA LEU A 34 16.21 10.92 -17.37
C LEU A 34 17.11 12.00 -17.98
N PRO A 35 17.30 11.98 -19.30
CA PRO A 35 17.85 13.10 -20.02
C PRO A 35 17.09 14.38 -19.67
N SER A 36 17.79 15.51 -19.64
CA SER A 36 17.18 16.81 -19.38
C SER A 36 16.15 17.18 -20.48
N GLU A 37 15.26 18.12 -20.20
CA GLU A 37 14.31 18.63 -21.20
C GLU A 37 15.04 19.02 -22.49
N ARG A 38 16.17 19.73 -22.37
CA ARG A 38 16.98 20.16 -23.52
C ARG A 38 17.56 18.97 -24.31
N GLU A 39 18.12 17.98 -23.63
CA GLU A 39 18.65 16.78 -24.31
C GLU A 39 17.56 16.00 -25.02
N LEU A 40 16.32 15.96 -24.45
CA LEU A 40 15.17 15.34 -25.09
C LEU A 40 14.69 16.15 -26.31
N GLU A 41 14.67 17.50 -26.23
CA GLU A 41 14.38 18.38 -27.36
C GLU A 41 15.34 18.13 -28.55
N GLU A 42 16.64 18.06 -28.25
CA GLU A 42 17.70 17.82 -29.24
C GLU A 42 17.62 16.38 -29.80
N THR A 43 17.49 15.35 -28.94
CA THR A 43 17.49 13.93 -29.35
C THR A 43 16.30 13.58 -30.24
N TYR A 44 15.11 14.11 -29.91
CA TYR A 44 13.88 13.78 -30.62
C TYR A 44 13.41 14.84 -31.58
N SER A 45 14.13 15.96 -31.75
CA SER A 45 13.81 17.09 -32.61
C SER A 45 12.39 17.63 -32.38
N VAL A 46 12.01 17.83 -31.13
CA VAL A 46 10.67 18.31 -30.71
C VAL A 46 10.76 19.57 -29.89
N SER A 47 9.63 20.29 -29.80
CA SER A 47 9.56 21.50 -28.98
C SER A 47 9.61 21.19 -27.48
N ARG A 48 10.05 22.19 -26.68
CA ARG A 48 10.02 22.13 -25.24
C ARG A 48 8.62 21.85 -24.68
N ALA A 49 7.58 22.41 -25.31
CA ALA A 49 6.19 22.17 -24.93
C ALA A 49 5.82 20.68 -25.10
N THR A 50 6.24 20.06 -26.21
CA THR A 50 6.06 18.63 -26.48
C THR A 50 6.75 17.76 -25.42
N VAL A 51 8.00 18.10 -25.04
CA VAL A 51 8.73 17.38 -23.99
C VAL A 51 8.02 17.50 -22.65
N LYS A 52 7.57 18.70 -22.26
CA LYS A 52 6.84 18.90 -21.01
C LYS A 52 5.54 18.10 -20.94
N LEU A 53 4.79 18.05 -22.04
CA LEU A 53 3.56 17.24 -22.10
C LEU A 53 3.87 15.74 -21.98
N ALA A 54 4.90 15.24 -22.66
CA ALA A 54 5.32 13.84 -22.57
C ALA A 54 5.76 13.48 -21.14
N LEU A 55 6.60 14.31 -20.51
CA LEU A 55 7.02 14.09 -19.13
C LEU A 55 5.84 14.20 -18.14
N SER A 56 4.87 15.10 -18.39
CA SER A 56 3.65 15.20 -17.60
C SER A 56 2.82 13.91 -17.67
N ALA A 57 2.66 13.35 -18.88
CA ALA A 57 1.98 12.06 -19.06
C ALA A 57 2.68 10.92 -18.28
N LEU A 58 4.01 10.81 -18.38
CA LEU A 58 4.77 9.79 -17.66
C LEU A 58 4.73 10.00 -16.13
N LYS A 59 4.61 11.24 -15.64
CA LYS A 59 4.40 11.55 -14.23
C LYS A 59 3.01 11.13 -13.77
N ALA A 60 1.97 11.40 -14.58
CA ALA A 60 0.60 10.95 -14.29
C ALA A 60 0.49 9.43 -14.23
N GLU A 61 1.30 8.72 -15.02
CA GLU A 61 1.43 7.26 -14.99
C GLU A 61 2.34 6.76 -13.84
N ALA A 62 2.87 7.66 -13.02
CA ALA A 62 3.80 7.35 -11.95
C ALA A 62 5.06 6.58 -12.39
N LEU A 63 5.50 6.71 -13.63
CA LEU A 63 6.72 6.11 -14.15
C LEU A 63 7.98 6.91 -13.82
N ILE A 64 7.83 8.22 -13.64
CA ILE A 64 8.92 9.14 -13.33
C ILE A 64 8.54 10.10 -12.21
N VAL A 65 9.54 10.63 -11.51
CA VAL A 65 9.39 11.62 -10.43
C VAL A 65 10.33 12.79 -10.63
N SER A 66 9.91 13.99 -10.22
CA SER A 66 10.78 15.17 -10.20
C SER A 66 11.56 15.23 -8.91
N GLY A 67 12.87 15.30 -8.97
CA GLY A 67 13.72 15.66 -7.85
C GLY A 67 13.89 17.19 -7.83
N HIS A 68 13.56 17.85 -6.70
CA HIS A 68 13.67 19.31 -6.54
C HIS A 68 15.05 19.83 -6.97
N GLY A 69 15.14 20.57 -8.07
CA GLY A 69 16.39 21.08 -8.61
C GLY A 69 17.39 20.06 -9.19
N ARG A 70 17.10 18.75 -9.08
CA ARG A 70 18.03 17.67 -9.48
C ARG A 70 17.67 16.99 -10.79
N GLY A 71 16.51 17.32 -11.37
CA GLY A 71 16.02 16.74 -12.62
C GLY A 71 14.87 15.77 -12.44
N THR A 72 14.60 14.96 -13.49
CA THR A 72 13.57 13.92 -13.51
C THR A 72 14.23 12.56 -13.44
N PHE A 73 13.65 11.63 -12.70
CA PHE A 73 14.20 10.30 -12.44
C PHE A 73 13.15 9.23 -12.74
N VAL A 74 13.59 8.06 -13.20
CA VAL A 74 12.74 6.87 -13.24
C VAL A 74 12.34 6.51 -11.81
N ARG A 75 11.06 6.26 -11.59
CA ARG A 75 10.57 5.96 -10.25
C ARG A 75 11.12 4.62 -9.76
N ILE A 76 11.67 4.64 -8.56
CA ILE A 76 11.95 3.41 -7.82
C ILE A 76 10.63 2.96 -7.21
N LYS A 77 10.23 1.73 -7.49
CA LYS A 77 9.06 1.07 -6.86
C LYS A 77 9.57 -0.06 -5.97
N PRO A 78 10.12 0.25 -4.78
CA PRO A 78 10.41 -0.82 -3.83
C PRO A 78 9.05 -1.41 -3.43
N ALA A 79 8.84 -2.67 -3.74
CA ALA A 79 7.60 -3.36 -3.39
C ALA A 79 7.80 -4.16 -2.10
N VAL A 80 7.08 -3.77 -1.06
CA VAL A 80 6.89 -4.63 0.11
C VAL A 80 5.97 -5.78 -0.32
N ARG A 81 6.44 -7.01 -0.17
CA ARG A 81 5.69 -8.22 -0.50
C ARG A 81 4.89 -8.67 0.72
N LEU A 82 3.57 -8.58 0.62
CA LEU A 82 2.64 -9.00 1.67
C LEU A 82 2.16 -10.42 1.33
N GLU A 83 2.76 -11.39 1.97
CA GLU A 83 2.46 -12.80 1.76
C GLU A 83 1.30 -13.22 2.69
N SER A 84 0.15 -13.57 2.12
CA SER A 84 -1.08 -13.89 2.86
C SER A 84 -0.94 -15.14 3.73
N HIS A 85 -0.15 -16.14 3.30
CA HIS A 85 0.07 -17.37 4.09
C HIS A 85 0.82 -17.13 5.42
N ARG A 86 1.57 -16.02 5.53
CA ARG A 86 2.30 -15.67 6.77
C ARG A 86 1.40 -15.24 7.93
N TYR A 87 0.10 -15.29 7.76
CA TYR A 87 -0.85 -15.16 8.88
C TYR A 87 -1.12 -16.50 9.60
N GLY A 88 -0.63 -17.64 9.08
CA GLY A 88 -0.73 -18.98 9.65
C GLY A 88 0.29 -19.31 10.77
N GLU A 89 0.71 -20.60 10.89
CA GLU A 89 1.58 -21.10 11.97
C GLU A 89 2.98 -20.46 11.99
N ASP A 90 3.55 -20.12 10.84
CA ASP A 90 4.84 -19.43 10.70
C ASP A 90 4.75 -17.91 10.83
N ARG A 91 3.93 -17.43 11.76
CA ARG A 91 3.70 -15.99 11.95
C ARG A 91 4.99 -15.23 12.26
N PRO A 92 5.39 -14.24 11.46
CA PRO A 92 6.52 -13.41 11.82
C PRO A 92 6.21 -12.66 13.13
N ARG A 93 7.14 -12.66 14.07
CA ARG A 93 7.02 -12.01 15.38
C ARG A 93 6.53 -10.55 15.30
N PHE A 94 6.72 -9.89 14.17
CA PHE A 94 6.40 -8.48 13.94
C PHE A 94 5.38 -8.27 12.81
N GLY A 95 4.67 -9.33 12.39
CA GLY A 95 3.64 -9.29 11.34
C GLY A 95 4.21 -9.31 9.90
N PRO A 96 3.33 -9.58 8.91
CA PRO A 96 3.72 -9.79 7.51
C PRO A 96 4.34 -8.55 6.85
N PHE A 97 3.94 -7.34 7.25
CA PHE A 97 4.52 -6.11 6.71
C PHE A 97 6.01 -6.00 7.01
N LYS A 98 6.40 -6.18 8.27
CA LYS A 98 7.82 -6.08 8.64
C LYS A 98 8.65 -7.15 7.95
N ALA A 99 8.15 -8.39 7.90
CA ALA A 99 8.81 -9.47 7.17
C ALA A 99 8.96 -9.17 5.67
N GLY A 100 7.92 -8.62 5.04
CA GLY A 100 7.95 -8.21 3.63
C GLY A 100 8.91 -7.06 3.37
N ALA A 101 8.98 -6.07 4.25
CA ALA A 101 9.93 -4.95 4.14
C ALA A 101 11.38 -5.44 4.31
N ASP A 102 11.65 -6.24 5.35
CA ASP A 102 12.98 -6.80 5.62
C ASP A 102 13.42 -7.71 4.44
N GLY A 103 12.52 -8.52 3.89
CA GLY A 103 12.77 -9.34 2.70
C GLY A 103 13.04 -8.54 1.42
N ALA A 104 12.58 -7.30 1.35
CA ALA A 104 12.89 -6.35 0.28
C ALA A 104 14.15 -5.52 0.56
N GLY A 105 14.90 -5.81 1.64
CA GLY A 105 16.09 -5.09 2.05
C GLY A 105 15.80 -3.72 2.69
N MET A 106 14.58 -3.47 3.13
CA MET A 106 14.15 -2.24 3.80
C MET A 106 13.94 -2.49 5.30
N ARG A 107 14.12 -1.47 6.11
CA ARG A 107 13.80 -1.54 7.55
C ARG A 107 12.31 -1.31 7.79
N GLY A 108 11.57 -2.39 8.09
CA GLY A 108 10.16 -2.33 8.44
C GLY A 108 9.91 -1.82 9.86
N GLU A 109 8.99 -0.87 10.02
CA GLU A 109 8.54 -0.32 11.31
C GLU A 109 7.02 -0.30 11.35
N VAL A 110 6.45 -0.68 12.50
CA VAL A 110 5.01 -0.55 12.80
C VAL A 110 4.86 0.47 13.92
N ARG A 111 4.12 1.54 13.67
CA ARG A 111 3.86 2.60 14.64
C ARG A 111 2.38 2.63 14.98
N LEU A 112 2.03 2.37 16.23
CA LEU A 112 0.68 2.56 16.74
C LEU A 112 0.41 4.07 16.83
N THR A 113 -0.70 4.53 16.25
CA THR A 113 -1.07 5.94 16.17
C THR A 113 -2.25 6.29 17.04
N ALA A 114 -3.19 5.35 17.22
CA ALA A 114 -4.34 5.52 18.10
C ALA A 114 -4.81 4.18 18.66
N VAL A 115 -5.41 4.23 19.85
CA VAL A 115 -6.24 3.18 20.44
C VAL A 115 -7.45 3.88 21.03
N GLU A 116 -8.64 3.58 20.51
CA GLU A 116 -9.86 4.29 20.85
C GLU A 116 -11.03 3.33 20.99
N ARG A 117 -11.91 3.61 21.96
CA ARG A 117 -13.21 2.94 22.09
C ARG A 117 -14.25 3.72 21.31
N GLN A 118 -14.97 3.05 20.41
CA GLN A 118 -16.01 3.66 19.59
C GLN A 118 -17.19 2.72 19.39
N SER A 119 -18.29 3.24 18.84
CA SER A 119 -19.44 2.44 18.42
C SER A 119 -19.25 1.91 17.01
N ALA A 120 -19.63 0.65 16.78
CA ALA A 120 -19.64 0.06 15.47
C ALA A 120 -20.74 0.71 14.59
N ASP A 121 -20.37 1.13 13.38
CA ASP A 121 -21.36 1.47 12.35
C ASP A 121 -21.96 0.19 11.73
N ALA A 122 -22.89 0.35 10.81
CA ALA A 122 -23.62 -0.76 10.20
C ALA A 122 -22.69 -1.73 9.46
N ASP A 123 -21.65 -1.25 8.74
CA ASP A 123 -20.69 -2.09 8.01
C ASP A 123 -19.82 -2.89 8.98
N LEU A 124 -19.25 -2.21 9.95
CA LEU A 124 -18.40 -2.83 10.96
C LEU A 124 -19.19 -3.84 11.82
N ALA A 125 -20.42 -3.51 12.18
CA ALA A 125 -21.33 -4.39 12.91
C ALA A 125 -21.63 -5.68 12.11
N TYR A 126 -21.92 -5.52 10.83
CA TYR A 126 -22.13 -6.65 9.91
C TYR A 126 -20.89 -7.56 9.82
N ARG A 127 -19.71 -6.97 9.61
CA ARG A 127 -18.44 -7.71 9.50
C ARG A 127 -18.07 -8.45 10.78
N LEU A 128 -18.30 -7.83 11.93
CA LEU A 128 -17.99 -8.42 13.26
C LEU A 128 -19.10 -9.32 13.79
N GLY A 129 -20.28 -9.34 13.16
CA GLY A 129 -21.44 -10.11 13.63
C GLY A 129 -21.97 -9.63 15.00
N ILE A 130 -21.92 -8.31 15.24
CA ILE A 130 -22.39 -7.65 16.45
C ILE A 130 -23.54 -6.68 16.11
N GLU A 131 -24.19 -6.11 17.11
CA GLU A 131 -25.23 -5.09 16.90
C GLU A 131 -24.62 -3.74 16.48
N GLU A 132 -25.32 -3.01 15.61
CA GLU A 132 -24.97 -1.62 15.30
C GLU A 132 -24.96 -0.79 16.59
N GLY A 133 -23.94 0.05 16.77
CA GLY A 133 -23.74 0.81 18.00
C GLY A 133 -23.02 0.05 19.11
N ALA A 134 -22.79 -1.26 18.98
CA ALA A 134 -21.99 -2.03 19.93
C ALA A 134 -20.56 -1.47 20.04
N ALA A 135 -20.00 -1.57 21.24
CA ALA A 135 -18.67 -1.05 21.50
C ALA A 135 -17.57 -1.90 20.83
N VAL A 136 -16.63 -1.23 20.18
CA VAL A 136 -15.41 -1.82 19.62
C VAL A 136 -14.18 -1.03 20.05
N ILE A 137 -13.05 -1.71 20.11
CA ILE A 137 -11.74 -1.07 20.30
C ILE A 137 -11.07 -0.97 18.94
N MET A 138 -10.83 0.26 18.50
CA MET A 138 -10.06 0.57 17.28
C MET A 138 -8.58 0.68 17.62
N ARG A 139 -7.73 0.15 16.76
CA ARG A 139 -6.27 0.27 16.84
C ARG A 139 -5.72 0.70 15.48
N SER A 140 -5.34 1.96 15.37
CA SER A 140 -4.74 2.52 14.16
C SER A 140 -3.23 2.37 14.17
N ARG A 141 -2.66 1.98 13.03
CA ARG A 141 -1.23 1.78 12.86
C ARG A 141 -0.74 2.35 11.53
N HIS A 142 0.44 2.92 11.56
CA HIS A 142 1.22 3.29 10.39
C HIS A 142 2.31 2.25 10.14
N MET A 143 2.41 1.78 8.90
CA MET A 143 3.42 0.82 8.45
C MET A 143 4.46 1.55 7.60
N LEU A 144 5.70 1.62 8.10
CA LEU A 144 6.78 2.35 7.46
C LEU A 144 7.88 1.40 6.98
N ALA A 145 8.49 1.70 5.83
CA ALA A 145 9.72 1.06 5.38
C ALA A 145 10.76 2.16 5.08
N ASP A 146 11.94 2.05 5.67
CA ASP A 146 13.01 3.08 5.65
C ASP A 146 12.48 4.48 6.00
N GLY A 147 11.60 4.56 7.02
CA GLY A 147 10.99 5.81 7.49
C GLY A 147 9.90 6.38 6.56
N ARG A 148 9.61 5.75 5.42
CA ARG A 148 8.55 6.14 4.50
C ARG A 148 7.25 5.40 4.85
N LEU A 149 6.16 6.13 5.05
CA LEU A 149 4.83 5.55 5.28
C LEU A 149 4.32 4.91 3.99
N LEU A 150 4.00 3.62 4.04
CA LEU A 150 3.54 2.83 2.90
C LEU A 150 2.12 2.32 3.05
N GLN A 151 1.65 2.18 4.31
CA GLN A 151 0.32 1.64 4.60
C GLN A 151 -0.27 2.32 5.84
N LEU A 152 -1.58 2.57 5.78
CA LEU A 152 -2.45 2.93 6.90
C LEU A 152 -3.26 1.68 7.26
N PHE A 153 -3.35 1.34 8.53
CA PHE A 153 -4.02 0.13 8.98
C PHE A 153 -4.88 0.43 10.21
N ASP A 154 -6.17 0.22 10.09
CA ASP A 154 -7.12 0.30 11.17
C ASP A 154 -7.70 -1.09 11.46
N ALA A 155 -7.70 -1.49 12.71
CA ALA A 155 -8.25 -2.77 13.15
C ALA A 155 -9.23 -2.55 14.31
N PHE A 156 -10.34 -3.26 14.27
CA PHE A 156 -11.46 -3.14 15.16
C PHE A 156 -11.73 -4.49 15.83
N TYR A 157 -11.88 -4.46 17.14
CA TYR A 157 -12.11 -5.64 17.96
C TYR A 157 -13.40 -5.45 18.75
N PRO A 158 -14.34 -6.42 18.78
CA PRO A 158 -15.45 -6.38 19.71
C PRO A 158 -14.94 -6.12 21.15
N ALA A 159 -15.51 -5.13 21.84
CA ALA A 159 -15.00 -4.72 23.16
C ALA A 159 -15.02 -5.87 24.17
N ASP A 160 -16.04 -6.72 24.13
CA ASP A 160 -16.18 -7.90 25.00
C ASP A 160 -15.05 -8.93 24.88
N LEU A 161 -14.32 -8.94 23.74
CA LEU A 161 -13.16 -9.82 23.55
C LEU A 161 -11.88 -9.26 24.17
N VAL A 162 -11.75 -7.95 24.26
CA VAL A 162 -10.47 -7.29 24.53
C VAL A 162 -10.52 -6.32 25.72
N GLU A 163 -11.69 -6.12 26.33
CA GLU A 163 -11.86 -5.25 27.50
C GLU A 163 -10.98 -5.68 28.67
N GLY A 164 -10.28 -4.73 29.29
CA GLY A 164 -9.35 -4.98 30.40
C GLY A 164 -8.04 -5.64 30.01
N THR A 165 -7.74 -5.78 28.69
CA THR A 165 -6.53 -6.44 28.22
C THR A 165 -5.48 -5.44 27.69
N GLU A 166 -4.28 -5.95 27.33
CA GLU A 166 -3.24 -5.15 26.68
C GLU A 166 -3.70 -4.52 25.35
N LEU A 167 -4.77 -5.03 24.73
CA LEU A 167 -5.29 -4.52 23.45
C LEU A 167 -6.03 -3.18 23.59
N GLU A 168 -6.44 -2.79 24.79
CA GLU A 168 -6.95 -1.45 25.07
C GLU A 168 -5.86 -0.42 25.39
N THR A 169 -4.61 -0.85 25.50
CA THR A 169 -3.52 0.05 25.89
C THR A 169 -2.82 0.63 24.66
N PRO A 170 -2.22 1.86 24.74
CA PRO A 170 -1.50 2.48 23.64
C PRO A 170 -0.09 1.86 23.47
N GLN A 171 0.01 0.55 23.50
CA GLN A 171 1.24 -0.22 23.34
C GLN A 171 1.06 -1.29 22.26
N LEU A 172 2.14 -1.66 21.60
CA LEU A 172 2.14 -2.80 20.69
C LEU A 172 2.04 -4.10 21.51
N ALA A 173 1.09 -4.95 21.15
CA ALA A 173 0.90 -6.23 21.83
C ALA A 173 2.13 -7.15 21.69
N ALA A 174 2.56 -7.74 22.78
CA ALA A 174 3.67 -8.69 22.77
C ALA A 174 3.34 -9.91 21.90
N GLY A 175 4.20 -10.25 20.93
CA GLY A 175 3.94 -11.32 19.96
C GLY A 175 2.90 -10.98 18.88
N GLY A 176 2.52 -9.70 18.77
CA GLY A 176 1.51 -9.21 17.82
C GLY A 176 0.08 -9.46 18.28
N ILE A 177 -0.87 -8.94 17.50
CA ILE A 177 -2.30 -8.97 17.84
C ILE A 177 -2.83 -10.42 17.92
N TYR A 178 -2.52 -11.25 16.95
CA TYR A 178 -3.01 -12.64 16.94
C TYR A 178 -2.41 -13.46 18.09
N GLY A 179 -1.16 -13.17 18.49
CA GLY A 179 -0.58 -13.76 19.70
C GLY A 179 -1.31 -13.32 20.96
N ALA A 180 -1.70 -12.05 21.06
CA ALA A 180 -2.50 -11.54 22.16
C ALA A 180 -3.90 -12.20 22.20
N LEU A 181 -4.61 -12.24 21.07
CA LEU A 181 -5.92 -12.91 20.98
C LEU A 181 -5.83 -14.40 21.37
N THR A 182 -4.80 -15.12 20.93
CA THR A 182 -4.60 -16.53 21.30
C THR A 182 -4.38 -16.68 22.79
N ARG A 183 -3.64 -15.78 23.46
CA ARG A 183 -3.49 -15.81 24.95
C ARG A 183 -4.79 -15.55 25.68
N LEU A 184 -5.72 -14.83 25.06
CA LEU A 184 -7.08 -14.60 25.59
C LEU A 184 -8.04 -15.76 25.28
N GLY A 185 -7.57 -16.84 24.64
CA GLY A 185 -8.39 -17.99 24.27
C GLY A 185 -9.07 -17.89 22.89
N PHE A 186 -8.78 -16.84 22.12
CA PHE A 186 -9.36 -16.61 20.80
C PHE A 186 -8.29 -16.87 19.71
N THR A 187 -8.26 -18.06 19.16
CA THR A 187 -7.27 -18.42 18.13
C THR A 187 -7.81 -18.09 16.73
N PRO A 188 -7.18 -17.14 16.01
CA PRO A 188 -7.55 -16.87 14.63
C PRO A 188 -7.26 -18.08 13.74
N GLU A 189 -8.25 -18.50 12.93
CA GLU A 189 -8.13 -19.68 12.08
C GLU A 189 -8.44 -19.39 10.60
N ARG A 190 -9.39 -18.51 10.33
CA ARG A 190 -9.79 -18.15 8.96
C ARG A 190 -9.88 -16.65 8.82
N ALA A 191 -9.49 -16.14 7.66
CA ALA A 191 -9.75 -14.76 7.26
C ALA A 191 -10.53 -14.70 5.95
N HIS A 192 -11.44 -13.73 5.86
CA HIS A 192 -12.06 -13.30 4.62
C HIS A 192 -11.45 -11.95 4.22
N GLU A 193 -11.00 -11.83 2.98
CA GLU A 193 -10.43 -10.59 2.47
C GLU A 193 -11.15 -10.15 1.19
N GLU A 194 -11.47 -8.87 1.15
CA GLU A 194 -11.90 -8.16 -0.05
C GLU A 194 -10.82 -7.18 -0.46
N VAL A 195 -10.33 -7.32 -1.69
CA VAL A 195 -9.26 -6.47 -2.24
C VAL A 195 -9.80 -5.65 -3.38
N SER A 196 -9.67 -4.35 -3.28
CA SER A 196 -10.04 -3.40 -4.32
C SER A 196 -8.96 -2.35 -4.53
N ALA A 197 -9.11 -1.53 -5.58
CA ALA A 197 -8.23 -0.41 -5.84
C ALA A 197 -9.06 0.83 -6.21
N ARG A 198 -8.65 2.00 -5.73
CA ARG A 198 -9.29 3.28 -6.04
C ARG A 198 -8.29 4.44 -6.06
N ALA A 199 -8.73 5.57 -6.54
CA ALA A 199 -7.99 6.80 -6.32
C ALA A 199 -7.88 7.09 -4.81
N PRO A 200 -6.73 7.60 -4.33
CA PRO A 200 -6.57 8.01 -2.94
C PRO A 200 -7.46 9.23 -2.64
N THR A 201 -7.89 9.36 -1.41
CA THR A 201 -8.40 10.64 -0.90
C THR A 201 -7.27 11.67 -0.81
N VAL A 202 -7.60 12.94 -0.61
CA VAL A 202 -6.60 14.01 -0.46
C VAL A 202 -5.66 13.73 0.73
N ASP A 203 -6.22 13.26 1.85
CA ASP A 203 -5.45 12.96 3.05
C ASP A 203 -4.57 11.71 2.89
N GLU A 204 -5.08 10.64 2.27
CA GLU A 204 -4.30 9.45 1.94
C GLU A 204 -3.13 9.80 1.00
N ALA A 205 -3.38 10.58 -0.04
CA ALA A 205 -2.34 11.00 -0.98
C ALA A 205 -1.25 11.81 -0.25
N ARG A 206 -1.64 12.68 0.67
CA ARG A 206 -0.72 13.47 1.48
C ARG A 206 0.07 12.61 2.47
N LEU A 207 -0.62 11.77 3.26
CA LEU A 207 0.01 10.92 4.28
C LEU A 207 0.98 9.90 3.66
N LEU A 208 0.56 9.21 2.60
CA LEU A 208 1.36 8.21 1.90
C LEU A 208 2.36 8.84 0.91
N ASN A 209 2.37 10.18 0.80
CA ASN A 209 3.21 10.94 -0.15
C ASN A 209 3.13 10.35 -1.58
N LEU A 210 1.90 10.14 -2.08
CA LEU A 210 1.65 9.56 -3.39
C LEU A 210 1.90 10.57 -4.50
N ALA A 211 2.50 10.11 -5.58
CA ALA A 211 2.53 10.91 -6.81
C ALA A 211 1.14 10.92 -7.47
N PRO A 212 0.82 11.97 -8.25
CA PRO A 212 -0.41 12.00 -9.04
C PRO A 212 -0.57 10.73 -9.88
N GLY A 213 -1.79 10.18 -9.91
CA GLY A 213 -2.12 8.98 -10.67
C GLY A 213 -1.76 7.64 -10.00
N VAL A 214 -1.14 7.64 -8.81
CA VAL A 214 -0.90 6.41 -8.05
C VAL A 214 -2.16 6.03 -7.30
N PRO A 215 -2.77 4.85 -7.56
CA PRO A 215 -3.91 4.37 -6.79
C PRO A 215 -3.48 3.84 -5.42
N VAL A 216 -4.46 3.64 -4.54
CA VAL A 216 -4.32 2.84 -3.34
C VAL A 216 -4.98 1.48 -3.52
N LEU A 217 -4.39 0.46 -2.91
CA LEU A 217 -5.04 -0.81 -2.65
C LEU A 217 -5.81 -0.66 -1.34
N VAL A 218 -7.03 -1.14 -1.33
CA VAL A 218 -7.91 -1.20 -0.16
C VAL A 218 -8.14 -2.68 0.13
N ILE A 219 -7.74 -3.12 1.31
CA ILE A 219 -7.93 -4.51 1.75
C ILE A 219 -8.77 -4.48 3.01
N SER A 220 -10.02 -4.94 2.90
CA SER A 220 -10.91 -5.15 4.03
C SER A 220 -10.85 -6.62 4.43
N ARG A 221 -10.48 -6.89 5.68
CA ARG A 221 -10.32 -8.25 6.21
C ARG A 221 -11.19 -8.45 7.42
N THR A 222 -11.84 -9.61 7.52
CA THR A 222 -12.45 -10.10 8.75
C THR A 222 -11.82 -11.43 9.13
N THR A 223 -11.37 -11.53 10.37
CA THR A 223 -10.69 -12.72 10.91
C THR A 223 -11.60 -13.44 11.88
N TYR A 224 -11.68 -14.76 11.75
CA TYR A 224 -12.58 -15.62 12.51
C TYR A 224 -11.82 -16.71 13.25
N ASP A 225 -12.38 -17.18 14.37
CA ASP A 225 -11.95 -18.41 15.03
C ASP A 225 -12.59 -19.68 14.42
N ALA A 226 -12.28 -20.83 14.99
CA ALA A 226 -12.81 -22.14 14.57
C ALA A 226 -14.33 -22.26 14.70
N SER A 227 -14.95 -21.51 15.60
CA SER A 227 -16.41 -21.50 15.79
C SER A 227 -17.13 -20.63 14.75
N GLY A 228 -16.39 -19.83 13.97
CA GLY A 228 -16.92 -18.85 13.04
C GLY A 228 -17.21 -17.49 13.67
N ARG A 229 -16.81 -17.25 14.94
CA ARG A 229 -16.92 -15.94 15.57
C ARG A 229 -15.89 -14.99 14.96
N ALA A 230 -16.33 -13.79 14.59
CA ALA A 230 -15.43 -12.74 14.13
C ALA A 230 -14.63 -12.17 15.32
N LEU A 231 -13.31 -12.16 15.19
CA LEU A 231 -12.37 -11.67 16.21
C LEU A 231 -11.86 -10.26 15.89
N GLU A 232 -11.70 -9.95 14.60
CA GLU A 232 -11.14 -8.69 14.11
C GLU A 232 -11.78 -8.35 12.78
N ALA A 233 -12.17 -7.10 12.61
CA ALA A 233 -12.33 -6.49 11.29
C ALA A 233 -11.23 -5.46 11.09
N SER A 234 -10.63 -5.41 9.90
CA SER A 234 -9.55 -4.46 9.63
C SER A 234 -9.60 -3.92 8.23
N ASP A 235 -9.10 -2.70 8.07
CA ASP A 235 -8.98 -2.00 6.81
C ASP A 235 -7.53 -1.53 6.62
N LEU A 236 -6.97 -1.94 5.50
CA LEU A 236 -5.62 -1.57 5.09
C LEU A 236 -5.68 -0.72 3.83
N ILE A 237 -5.12 0.49 3.90
CA ILE A 237 -4.91 1.35 2.74
C ILE A 237 -3.42 1.34 2.42
N ALA A 238 -3.06 0.82 1.25
CA ALA A 238 -1.67 0.66 0.84
C ALA A 238 -1.38 1.39 -0.46
N SER A 239 -0.21 2.02 -0.57
CA SER A 239 0.29 2.57 -1.82
C SER A 239 0.48 1.45 -2.85
N ALA A 240 -0.26 1.46 -3.97
CA ALA A 240 -0.22 0.36 -4.95
C ALA A 240 1.12 0.23 -5.69
N ASP A 241 1.94 1.29 -5.69
CA ASP A 241 3.27 1.25 -6.30
C ASP A 241 4.38 0.77 -5.35
N ALA A 242 4.08 0.65 -4.06
CA ALA A 242 5.04 0.22 -3.04
C ALA A 242 4.67 -1.12 -2.38
N ASN A 243 3.52 -1.71 -2.73
CA ASN A 243 3.05 -2.93 -2.12
C ASN A 243 2.63 -3.95 -3.20
N VAL A 244 2.95 -5.22 -2.95
CA VAL A 244 2.50 -6.38 -3.75
C VAL A 244 1.84 -7.37 -2.81
N LEU A 245 0.60 -7.76 -3.11
CA LEU A 245 -0.11 -8.82 -2.39
C LEU A 245 0.20 -10.15 -3.04
N ILE A 246 0.54 -11.15 -2.24
CA ILE A 246 0.86 -12.49 -2.70
C ILE A 246 -0.04 -13.46 -1.97
N TYR A 247 -0.80 -14.22 -2.76
CA TYR A 247 -1.65 -15.29 -2.27
C TYR A 247 -1.11 -16.62 -2.81
N ASP A 248 -0.82 -17.55 -1.90
CA ASP A 248 -0.53 -18.93 -2.23
C ASP A 248 -1.77 -19.75 -1.87
N LEU A 249 -2.53 -20.14 -2.89
CA LEU A 249 -3.83 -20.78 -2.74
C LEU A 249 -3.70 -22.27 -3.07
N PRO A 250 -4.02 -23.20 -2.15
CA PRO A 250 -4.04 -24.61 -2.47
C PRO A 250 -5.15 -24.90 -3.49
N LEU A 251 -4.78 -25.49 -4.60
CA LEU A 251 -5.74 -26.02 -5.59
C LEU A 251 -6.04 -27.47 -5.22
N ARG A 252 -7.27 -27.73 -4.79
CA ARG A 252 -7.76 -29.08 -4.47
C ARG A 252 -8.30 -29.74 -5.71
#